data_a1c7a932362f9f0b1ea00db2a24e6588
#
_entry.id   a1c7a932362f9f0b1ea00db2a24e6588
#
_cell.length_a   1.000
_cell.length_b   1.000
_cell.length_c   1.000
_cell.angle_alpha   90.00
_cell.angle_beta   90.00
_cell.angle_gamma   90.00
#
_symmetry.space_group_name_H-M   'P 1'
#
loop_
_entity.id
_entity.type
_entity.pdbx_description
1 polymer ?
#
loop_
_entity_poly.entity_id
_entity_poly.type
_entity_poly.pdbx_seq_one_letter_code
_entity_poly.pdbx_strand_id
1 'polypeptide(L)'
;MDVIRPIEPAASNRHRFILVAIDYFTKWVEAASYKSVTKKVVADFVRNNLICRFGVLEPIITDNGANLNNHLMKEICEQFKIINRKSTAYRPQMNGAVEAANKNIKKILRKMIDKHRGWHKMFPYALLGYRTTVRTSTGVTPYLLVYGTEAVIPVEVEIPSLRIIQEAELSNAEWVSKRIDQVALIVEKRMVAVCHGQLYRQRMTRAFHKRVRARNFEVGQLVLKRIFPHQDEYKGKFVPNWQGPYMVCKVLSGGALVLSQMDGIVWPKPINSDAVKRYYV
;
A
#
# COMPACT_ATOMS: atom_id res chain seq x y z
N MET A 1 -2.29 3.49 4.75
CA MET A 1 -3.53 2.75 5.05
C MET A 1 -4.49 2.82 3.86
N ASP A 2 -5.30 1.80 3.68
CA ASP A 2 -6.24 1.70 2.56
C ASP A 2 -7.39 0.76 2.91
N VAL A 3 -8.49 0.82 2.15
CA VAL A 3 -9.68 -0.03 2.33
C VAL A 3 -9.82 -0.94 1.11
N ILE A 4 -9.81 -2.25 1.34
CA ILE A 4 -10.26 -3.19 0.31
C ILE A 4 -11.76 -2.97 0.12
N ARG A 5 -12.15 -2.63 -1.12
CA ARG A 5 -13.53 -2.39 -1.55
C ARG A 5 -14.44 -3.58 -1.22
N PRO A 6 -15.77 -3.40 -1.25
CA PRO A 6 -16.71 -4.44 -0.84
C PRO A 6 -16.39 -5.78 -1.50
N ILE A 7 -16.31 -6.81 -0.67
CA ILE A 7 -16.16 -8.19 -1.10
C ILE A 7 -17.56 -8.78 -1.28
N GLU A 8 -17.81 -9.32 -2.44
CA GLU A 8 -19.09 -9.97 -2.77
C GLU A 8 -18.86 -11.44 -3.10
N PRO A 9 -19.72 -12.31 -2.55
CA PRO A 9 -20.79 -12.06 -1.59
C PRO A 9 -20.26 -11.66 -0.21
N ALA A 10 -21.11 -10.95 0.56
CA ALA A 10 -20.79 -10.62 1.96
C ALA A 10 -20.52 -11.88 2.77
N ALA A 11 -19.61 -11.80 3.73
CA ALA A 11 -19.34 -12.89 4.65
C ALA A 11 -20.59 -13.28 5.48
N SER A 12 -20.60 -14.49 6.07
CA SER A 12 -21.72 -14.95 6.89
C SER A 12 -22.01 -14.04 8.11
N ASN A 13 -20.99 -13.33 8.62
CA ASN A 13 -21.12 -12.30 9.64
C ASN A 13 -21.46 -10.91 9.08
N ARG A 14 -21.83 -10.80 7.80
CA ARG A 14 -22.13 -9.57 7.06
C ARG A 14 -20.95 -8.63 6.84
N HIS A 15 -19.71 -9.06 7.11
CA HIS A 15 -18.53 -8.26 6.77
C HIS A 15 -18.34 -8.19 5.26
N ARG A 16 -17.97 -7.02 4.75
CA ARG A 16 -17.76 -6.76 3.31
C ARG A 16 -16.48 -5.98 3.00
N PHE A 17 -15.91 -5.32 4.00
CA PHE A 17 -14.75 -4.45 3.84
C PHE A 17 -13.58 -4.98 4.67
N ILE A 18 -12.37 -4.74 4.20
CA ILE A 18 -11.15 -4.97 4.98
C ILE A 18 -10.38 -3.65 5.03
N LEU A 19 -10.13 -3.15 6.24
CA LEU A 19 -9.23 -2.04 6.48
C LEU A 19 -7.82 -2.57 6.67
N VAL A 20 -6.85 -2.01 5.94
CA VAL A 20 -5.47 -2.50 5.87
C VAL A 20 -4.49 -1.37 6.18
N ALA A 21 -3.55 -1.64 7.07
CA ALA A 21 -2.37 -0.83 7.29
C ALA A 21 -1.12 -1.67 7.01
N ILE A 22 -0.12 -1.08 6.37
CA ILE A 22 1.18 -1.70 6.14
C ILE A 22 2.28 -0.85 6.73
N ASP A 23 3.21 -1.46 7.44
CA ASP A 23 4.49 -0.83 7.73
C ASP A 23 5.35 -0.82 6.46
N TYR A 24 5.77 0.38 6.08
CA TYR A 24 6.49 0.58 4.81
C TYR A 24 7.84 -0.13 4.78
N PHE A 25 8.50 -0.26 5.92
CA PHE A 25 9.82 -0.87 6.03
C PHE A 25 9.71 -2.41 6.09
N THR A 26 9.11 -2.95 7.14
CA THR A 26 9.04 -4.40 7.37
C THR A 26 8.07 -5.12 6.42
N LYS A 27 7.18 -4.38 5.75
CA LYS A 27 6.04 -4.91 4.99
C LYS A 27 5.05 -5.69 5.87
N TRP A 28 5.12 -5.50 7.19
CA TRP A 28 4.13 -6.04 8.11
C TRP A 28 2.76 -5.44 7.83
N VAL A 29 1.74 -6.27 7.85
CA VAL A 29 0.36 -5.84 7.60
C VAL A 29 -0.49 -6.10 8.83
N GLU A 30 -1.18 -5.05 9.29
CA GLU A 30 -2.34 -5.15 10.16
C GLU A 30 -3.60 -4.94 9.35
N ALA A 31 -4.57 -5.82 9.55
CA ALA A 31 -5.83 -5.68 8.83
C ALA A 31 -6.98 -6.31 9.62
N ALA A 32 -8.17 -5.73 9.47
CA ALA A 32 -9.40 -6.22 10.08
C ALA A 32 -10.58 -6.08 9.13
N SER A 33 -11.54 -6.99 9.23
CA SER A 33 -12.73 -7.00 8.40
C SER A 33 -13.91 -6.34 9.13
N TYR A 34 -14.75 -5.62 8.36
CA TYR A 34 -15.87 -4.83 8.90
C TYR A 34 -17.11 -4.95 8.00
N LYS A 35 -18.28 -4.72 8.61
CA LYS A 35 -19.56 -4.57 7.87
C LYS A 35 -19.58 -3.28 7.05
N SER A 36 -19.07 -2.20 7.65
CA SER A 36 -18.93 -0.88 7.03
C SER A 36 -17.68 -0.19 7.57
N VAL A 37 -17.06 0.66 6.79
CA VAL A 37 -15.90 1.46 7.19
C VAL A 37 -16.38 2.87 7.48
N THR A 38 -16.74 3.13 8.73
CA THR A 38 -17.12 4.46 9.21
C THR A 38 -15.89 5.20 9.75
N LYS A 39 -16.04 6.51 9.95
CA LYS A 39 -15.01 7.36 10.55
C LYS A 39 -14.54 6.84 11.92
N LYS A 40 -15.51 6.37 12.76
CA LYS A 40 -15.24 5.77 14.07
C LYS A 40 -14.46 4.47 13.94
N VAL A 41 -14.85 3.58 13.04
CA VAL A 41 -14.16 2.30 12.79
C VAL A 41 -12.69 2.53 12.40
N VAL A 42 -12.40 3.53 11.56
CA VAL A 42 -11.03 3.88 11.19
C VAL A 42 -10.24 4.37 12.39
N ALA A 43 -10.83 5.25 13.19
CA ALA A 43 -10.20 5.79 14.40
C ALA A 43 -9.89 4.68 15.43
N ASP A 44 -10.87 3.80 15.68
CA ASP A 44 -10.71 2.66 16.59
C ASP A 44 -9.65 1.65 16.07
N PHE A 45 -9.59 1.42 14.77
CA PHE A 45 -8.56 0.57 14.16
C PHE A 45 -7.15 1.16 14.37
N VAL A 46 -6.96 2.46 14.14
CA VAL A 46 -5.66 3.10 14.35
C VAL A 46 -5.27 3.03 15.82
N ARG A 47 -6.19 3.31 16.75
CA ARG A 47 -5.92 3.25 18.18
C ARG A 47 -5.58 1.83 18.63
N ASN A 48 -6.45 0.85 18.36
CA ASN A 48 -6.37 -0.49 18.94
C ASN A 48 -5.41 -1.41 18.19
N ASN A 49 -5.40 -1.35 16.85
CA ASN A 49 -4.59 -2.28 16.03
C ASN A 49 -3.22 -1.73 15.69
N LEU A 50 -3.02 -0.42 15.74
CA LEU A 50 -1.72 0.18 15.42
C LEU A 50 -1.05 0.73 16.67
N ILE A 51 -1.61 1.76 17.31
CA ILE A 51 -0.95 2.46 18.42
C ILE A 51 -0.79 1.54 19.64
N CYS A 52 -1.84 0.85 20.07
CA CYS A 52 -1.78 -0.05 21.24
C CYS A 52 -0.90 -1.27 21.03
N ARG A 53 -0.59 -1.63 19.78
CA ARG A 53 0.23 -2.81 19.47
C ARG A 53 1.69 -2.48 19.16
N PHE A 54 1.95 -1.36 18.54
CA PHE A 54 3.27 -1.01 18.02
C PHE A 54 3.83 0.31 18.57
N GLY A 55 3.06 0.99 19.42
CA GLY A 55 3.43 2.30 19.92
C GLY A 55 3.05 3.42 18.95
N VAL A 56 3.55 4.63 19.25
CA VAL A 56 3.26 5.83 18.45
C VAL A 56 3.98 5.75 17.11
N LEU A 57 3.23 5.95 16.04
CA LEU A 57 3.74 5.91 14.66
C LEU A 57 4.28 7.30 14.26
N GLU A 58 5.36 7.34 13.48
CA GLU A 58 5.86 8.63 12.99
C GLU A 58 4.92 9.25 11.95
N PRO A 59 4.77 8.70 10.71
CA PRO A 59 3.74 9.15 9.79
C PRO A 59 2.69 8.08 9.53
N ILE A 60 1.44 8.51 9.38
CA ILE A 60 0.38 7.70 8.76
C ILE A 60 0.10 8.28 7.37
N ILE A 61 0.14 7.43 6.36
CA ILE A 61 -0.22 7.79 4.98
C ILE A 61 -1.56 7.15 4.65
N THR A 62 -2.53 7.96 4.22
CA THR A 62 -3.85 7.51 3.78
C THR A 62 -4.13 7.99 2.36
N ASP A 63 -5.08 7.36 1.68
CA ASP A 63 -5.68 7.96 0.48
C ASP A 63 -6.59 9.14 0.85
N ASN A 64 -7.18 9.79 -0.16
CA ASN A 64 -8.09 10.92 0.05
C ASN A 64 -9.54 10.50 0.41
N GLY A 65 -9.79 9.24 0.73
CA GLY A 65 -11.10 8.75 1.12
C GLY A 65 -11.65 9.50 2.33
N ALA A 66 -12.90 9.99 2.26
CA ALA A 66 -13.52 10.77 3.33
C ALA A 66 -13.56 10.03 4.67
N ASN A 67 -13.64 8.70 4.65
CA ASN A 67 -13.65 7.87 5.86
C ASN A 67 -12.26 7.77 6.51
N LEU A 68 -11.18 7.88 5.73
CA LEU A 68 -9.80 7.86 6.22
C LEU A 68 -9.30 9.27 6.61
N ASN A 69 -9.88 10.31 6.03
CA ASN A 69 -9.53 11.71 6.27
C ASN A 69 -10.68 12.46 6.95
N ASN A 70 -10.84 12.29 8.25
CA ASN A 70 -11.92 12.88 9.04
C ASN A 70 -11.37 13.55 10.31
N HIS A 71 -12.24 14.23 11.06
CA HIS A 71 -11.87 14.94 12.31
C HIS A 71 -11.34 13.98 13.38
N LEU A 72 -11.97 12.80 13.58
CA LEU A 72 -11.50 11.81 14.57
C LEU A 72 -10.09 11.35 14.28
N MET A 73 -9.74 11.17 13.00
CA MET A 73 -8.37 10.84 12.58
C MET A 73 -7.39 11.97 12.88
N LYS A 74 -7.82 13.23 12.70
CA LYS A 74 -7.01 14.39 13.05
C LYS A 74 -6.78 14.47 14.56
N GLU A 75 -7.82 14.32 15.37
CA GLU A 75 -7.75 14.32 16.84
C GLU A 75 -6.76 13.25 17.34
N ILE A 76 -6.82 12.01 16.83
CA ILE A 76 -5.85 10.97 17.18
C ILE A 76 -4.43 11.38 16.77
N CYS A 77 -4.24 11.89 15.57
CA CYS A 77 -2.93 12.31 15.10
C CYS A 77 -2.37 13.46 15.92
N GLU A 78 -3.19 14.42 16.32
CA GLU A 78 -2.81 15.52 17.21
C GLU A 78 -2.48 15.03 18.62
N GLN A 79 -3.34 14.20 19.21
CA GLN A 79 -3.15 13.63 20.55
C GLN A 79 -1.82 12.86 20.67
N PHE A 80 -1.49 12.06 19.67
CA PHE A 80 -0.29 11.22 19.66
C PHE A 80 0.88 11.84 18.88
N LYS A 81 0.78 13.10 18.42
CA LYS A 81 1.77 13.81 17.61
C LYS A 81 2.19 13.06 16.34
N ILE A 82 1.24 12.36 15.71
CA ILE A 82 1.44 11.58 14.49
C ILE A 82 1.26 12.49 13.27
N ILE A 83 2.21 12.45 12.34
CA ILE A 83 2.12 13.19 11.07
C ILE A 83 1.14 12.48 10.13
N ASN A 84 -0.02 13.09 9.84
CA ASN A 84 -0.97 12.57 8.87
C ASN A 84 -0.65 13.11 7.47
N ARG A 85 -0.23 12.21 6.55
CA ARG A 85 0.08 12.53 5.16
C ARG A 85 -1.00 11.96 4.23
N LYS A 86 -1.48 12.78 3.31
CA LYS A 86 -2.49 12.38 2.32
C LYS A 86 -1.82 12.04 1.00
N SER A 87 -2.09 10.85 0.50
CA SER A 87 -1.73 10.50 -0.87
C SER A 87 -2.71 11.20 -1.82
N THR A 88 -2.20 11.98 -2.76
CA THR A 88 -3.03 12.63 -3.77
C THR A 88 -3.13 11.76 -5.02
N ALA A 89 -4.17 11.96 -5.82
CA ALA A 89 -4.33 11.31 -7.12
C ALA A 89 -3.15 11.57 -8.07
N TYR A 90 -2.38 12.64 -7.82
CA TYR A 90 -1.20 13.02 -8.61
C TYR A 90 0.09 12.34 -8.14
N ARG A 91 0.10 11.69 -6.96
CA ARG A 91 1.21 10.89 -6.42
C ARG A 91 0.73 9.52 -5.93
N PRO A 92 0.19 8.67 -6.79
CA PRO A 92 -0.34 7.36 -6.38
C PRO A 92 0.75 6.45 -5.82
N GLN A 93 2.02 6.68 -6.15
CA GLN A 93 3.17 5.91 -5.67
C GLN A 93 3.31 5.91 -4.13
N MET A 94 2.81 6.93 -3.44
CA MET A 94 2.84 6.98 -1.97
C MET A 94 2.00 5.88 -1.33
N ASN A 95 0.93 5.41 -2.00
CA ASN A 95 0.05 4.34 -1.52
C ASN A 95 0.35 2.96 -2.15
N GLY A 96 1.32 2.91 -3.08
CA GLY A 96 1.63 1.70 -3.85
C GLY A 96 2.01 0.48 -3.00
N ALA A 97 2.60 0.68 -1.81
CA ALA A 97 2.95 -0.42 -0.90
C ALA A 97 1.70 -1.12 -0.34
N VAL A 98 0.69 -0.36 0.10
CA VAL A 98 -0.55 -0.94 0.63
C VAL A 98 -1.42 -1.52 -0.48
N GLU A 99 -1.41 -0.93 -1.67
CA GLU A 99 -2.10 -1.49 -2.85
C GLU A 99 -1.53 -2.86 -3.24
N ALA A 100 -0.20 -2.98 -3.24
CA ALA A 100 0.49 -4.26 -3.48
C ALA A 100 0.16 -5.30 -2.40
N ALA A 101 0.14 -4.89 -1.12
CA ALA A 101 -0.27 -5.74 -0.01
C ALA A 101 -1.73 -6.21 -0.17
N ASN A 102 -2.65 -5.30 -0.49
CA ASN A 102 -4.06 -5.60 -0.75
C ASN A 102 -4.23 -6.61 -1.88
N LYS A 103 -3.46 -6.47 -2.97
CA LYS A 103 -3.47 -7.42 -4.09
C LYS A 103 -3.02 -8.81 -3.66
N ASN A 104 -1.95 -8.89 -2.87
CA ASN A 104 -1.40 -10.15 -2.38
C ASN A 104 -2.34 -10.83 -1.38
N ILE A 105 -2.89 -10.10 -0.42
CA ILE A 105 -3.86 -10.62 0.56
C ILE A 105 -5.09 -11.17 -0.15
N LYS A 106 -5.64 -10.42 -1.11
CA LYS A 106 -6.76 -10.90 -1.93
C LYS A 106 -6.42 -12.19 -2.69
N LYS A 107 -5.20 -12.30 -3.23
CA LYS A 107 -4.74 -13.50 -3.95
C LYS A 107 -4.63 -14.70 -3.02
N ILE A 108 -4.07 -14.54 -1.83
CA ILE A 108 -3.96 -15.60 -0.82
C ILE A 108 -5.37 -16.02 -0.38
N LEU A 109 -6.19 -15.06 0.01
CA LEU A 109 -7.55 -15.32 0.48
C LEU A 109 -8.39 -16.06 -0.56
N ARG A 110 -8.32 -15.66 -1.84
CA ARG A 110 -9.02 -16.35 -2.93
C ARG A 110 -8.62 -17.82 -3.09
N LYS A 111 -7.36 -18.16 -2.81
CA LYS A 111 -6.88 -19.54 -2.88
C LYS A 111 -7.34 -20.40 -1.71
N MET A 112 -7.67 -19.79 -0.57
CA MET A 112 -8.06 -20.48 0.65
C MET A 112 -9.57 -20.66 0.78
N ILE A 113 -10.37 -20.04 -0.10
CA ILE A 113 -11.83 -20.03 0.04
C ILE A 113 -12.43 -21.05 -0.92
N ASP A 114 -12.99 -22.14 -0.36
CA ASP A 114 -13.80 -23.10 -1.09
C ASP A 114 -15.27 -22.65 -1.22
N LYS A 115 -15.77 -21.89 -0.23
CA LYS A 115 -17.15 -21.36 -0.20
C LYS A 115 -17.12 -19.86 0.07
N HIS A 116 -17.69 -19.08 -0.83
CA HIS A 116 -17.60 -17.61 -0.88
C HIS A 116 -17.97 -16.88 0.43
N ARG A 117 -18.89 -17.38 1.26
CA ARG A 117 -19.33 -16.70 2.49
C ARG A 117 -18.47 -16.96 3.73
N GLY A 118 -17.53 -17.89 3.66
CA GLY A 118 -16.63 -18.28 4.78
C GLY A 118 -15.34 -17.47 4.88
N TRP A 119 -15.10 -16.54 3.95
CA TRP A 119 -13.81 -15.88 3.81
C TRP A 119 -13.29 -15.16 5.08
N HIS A 120 -14.17 -14.64 5.92
CA HIS A 120 -13.78 -13.97 7.16
C HIS A 120 -13.11 -14.90 8.16
N LYS A 121 -13.44 -16.21 8.15
CA LYS A 121 -12.79 -17.22 8.99
C LYS A 121 -11.38 -17.56 8.51
N MET A 122 -11.16 -17.51 7.17
CA MET A 122 -9.86 -17.76 6.55
C MET A 122 -8.96 -16.51 6.55
N PHE A 123 -9.51 -15.34 6.83
CA PHE A 123 -8.78 -14.09 6.76
C PHE A 123 -7.57 -14.01 7.71
N PRO A 124 -7.63 -14.43 9.00
CA PRO A 124 -6.45 -14.49 9.88
C PRO A 124 -5.32 -15.37 9.32
N TYR A 125 -5.68 -16.51 8.72
CA TYR A 125 -4.69 -17.40 8.10
C TYR A 125 -4.08 -16.81 6.83
N ALA A 126 -4.87 -16.07 6.06
CA ALA A 126 -4.35 -15.33 4.90
C ALA A 126 -3.35 -14.24 5.31
N LEU A 127 -3.59 -13.57 6.46
CA LEU A 127 -2.64 -12.61 7.03
C LEU A 127 -1.38 -13.31 7.54
N LEU A 128 -1.50 -14.46 8.21
CA LEU A 128 -0.35 -15.27 8.62
C LEU A 128 0.48 -15.66 7.41
N GLY A 129 -0.15 -16.22 6.37
CA GLY A 129 0.54 -16.56 5.11
C GLY A 129 1.19 -15.35 4.43
N TYR A 130 0.58 -14.17 4.51
CA TYR A 130 1.22 -12.94 4.03
C TYR A 130 2.47 -12.60 4.86
N ARG A 131 2.39 -12.65 6.18
CA ARG A 131 3.45 -12.25 7.11
C ARG A 131 4.64 -13.20 7.10
N THR A 132 4.42 -14.48 6.79
CA THR A 132 5.43 -15.56 6.74
C THR A 132 5.98 -15.83 5.33
N THR A 133 5.52 -15.12 4.31
CA THR A 133 6.06 -15.23 2.95
C THR A 133 7.13 -14.17 2.70
N VAL A 134 8.28 -14.58 2.16
CA VAL A 134 9.38 -13.69 1.78
C VAL A 134 8.90 -12.60 0.81
N ARG A 135 9.25 -11.35 1.09
CA ARG A 135 8.96 -10.21 0.22
C ARG A 135 10.15 -9.93 -0.68
N THR A 136 9.93 -9.91 -1.98
CA THR A 136 10.99 -9.61 -2.98
C THR A 136 11.66 -8.26 -2.75
N SER A 137 10.95 -7.31 -2.16
CA SER A 137 11.49 -5.98 -1.86
C SER A 137 12.41 -5.92 -0.64
N THR A 138 12.30 -6.86 0.29
CA THR A 138 13.14 -6.91 1.50
C THR A 138 14.07 -8.12 1.54
N GLY A 139 13.78 -9.14 0.72
CA GLY A 139 14.52 -10.41 0.69
C GLY A 139 14.20 -11.37 1.84
N VAL A 140 13.36 -10.94 2.79
CA VAL A 140 13.00 -11.70 4.00
C VAL A 140 11.50 -11.61 4.29
N THR A 141 11.04 -12.36 5.27
CA THR A 141 9.64 -12.34 5.69
C THR A 141 9.35 -11.10 6.55
N PRO A 142 8.13 -10.52 6.48
CA PRO A 142 7.71 -9.50 7.43
C PRO A 142 7.80 -9.96 8.89
N TYR A 143 7.54 -11.23 9.15
CA TYR A 143 7.60 -11.81 10.49
C TYR A 143 9.00 -11.73 11.09
N LEU A 144 10.02 -12.12 10.32
CA LEU A 144 11.43 -12.01 10.74
C LEU A 144 11.83 -10.57 11.10
N LEU A 145 11.40 -9.58 10.31
CA LEU A 145 11.75 -8.19 10.55
C LEU A 145 11.08 -7.58 11.79
N VAL A 146 9.92 -8.11 12.19
CA VAL A 146 9.20 -7.65 13.39
C VAL A 146 9.72 -8.37 14.63
N TYR A 147 9.81 -9.71 14.60
CA TYR A 147 10.07 -10.54 15.79
C TYR A 147 11.53 -11.02 15.91
N GLY A 148 12.37 -10.81 14.90
CA GLY A 148 13.78 -11.24 14.89
C GLY A 148 13.98 -12.73 14.56
N THR A 149 12.90 -13.51 14.47
CA THR A 149 12.92 -14.95 14.12
C THR A 149 11.82 -15.25 13.13
N GLU A 150 11.95 -16.36 12.40
CA GLU A 150 10.86 -16.86 11.57
C GLU A 150 9.76 -17.49 12.42
N ALA A 151 8.51 -17.39 11.96
CA ALA A 151 7.39 -18.05 12.59
C ALA A 151 7.49 -19.57 12.44
N VAL A 152 6.99 -20.28 13.42
CA VAL A 152 6.63 -21.69 13.24
C VAL A 152 5.29 -21.72 12.51
N ILE A 153 5.27 -22.33 11.34
CA ILE A 153 4.04 -22.45 10.54
C ILE A 153 3.31 -23.75 10.86
N PRO A 154 1.99 -23.85 10.66
CA PRO A 154 1.22 -25.03 11.05
C PRO A 154 1.76 -26.36 10.52
N VAL A 155 2.31 -26.40 9.31
CA VAL A 155 2.88 -27.62 8.74
C VAL A 155 4.14 -28.08 9.48
N GLU A 156 4.89 -27.19 10.11
CA GLU A 156 6.09 -27.52 10.90
C GLU A 156 5.77 -28.16 12.25
N VAL A 157 4.50 -28.11 12.69
CA VAL A 157 4.03 -28.83 13.87
C VAL A 157 3.91 -30.33 13.55
N GLU A 158 3.50 -30.67 12.34
CA GLU A 158 3.38 -32.07 11.89
C GLU A 158 4.70 -32.60 11.33
N ILE A 159 5.43 -31.76 10.58
CA ILE A 159 6.71 -32.10 9.94
C ILE A 159 7.73 -31.06 10.38
N PRO A 160 8.42 -31.28 11.52
CA PRO A 160 9.37 -30.32 12.07
C PRO A 160 10.51 -30.02 11.09
N SER A 161 10.79 -28.73 10.86
CA SER A 161 11.97 -28.29 10.13
C SER A 161 13.25 -28.57 10.94
N LEU A 162 14.40 -28.63 10.27
CA LEU A 162 15.71 -28.79 10.93
C LEU A 162 15.91 -27.75 12.04
N ARG A 163 15.42 -26.54 11.87
CA ARG A 163 15.47 -25.49 12.88
C ARG A 163 14.74 -25.90 14.15
N ILE A 164 13.52 -26.44 14.04
CA ILE A 164 12.69 -26.83 15.18
C ILE A 164 13.30 -28.04 15.88
N ILE A 165 13.81 -29.02 15.12
CA ILE A 165 14.50 -30.19 15.67
C ILE A 165 15.71 -29.74 16.50
N GLN A 166 16.55 -28.88 15.93
CA GLN A 166 17.73 -28.35 16.64
C GLN A 166 17.37 -27.52 17.87
N GLU A 167 16.25 -26.78 17.82
CA GLU A 167 15.78 -25.99 18.98
C GLU A 167 15.19 -26.88 20.09
N ALA A 168 14.61 -28.00 19.74
CA ALA A 168 14.06 -28.98 20.72
C ALA A 168 15.16 -29.73 21.48
N GLU A 169 16.36 -29.84 20.93
CA GLU A 169 17.51 -30.50 21.56
C GLU A 169 18.27 -29.59 22.54
N LEU A 170 17.96 -28.27 22.54
CA LEU A 170 18.64 -27.31 23.41
C LEU A 170 18.14 -27.40 24.85
N SER A 171 19.05 -27.29 25.81
CA SER A 171 18.70 -26.98 27.19
C SER A 171 18.07 -25.60 27.31
N ASN A 172 17.36 -25.36 28.42
CA ASN A 172 16.73 -24.03 28.66
C ASN A 172 17.75 -22.88 28.60
N ALA A 173 18.96 -23.06 29.13
CA ALA A 173 20.01 -22.06 29.13
C ALA A 173 20.51 -21.77 27.71
N GLU A 174 20.77 -22.79 26.91
CA GLU A 174 21.19 -22.66 25.52
C GLU A 174 20.10 -22.03 24.65
N TRP A 175 18.84 -22.39 24.87
CA TRP A 175 17.70 -21.79 24.18
C TRP A 175 17.60 -20.28 24.47
N VAL A 176 17.73 -19.88 25.76
CA VAL A 176 17.73 -18.47 26.17
C VAL A 176 18.90 -17.71 25.54
N SER A 177 20.11 -18.29 25.58
CA SER A 177 21.31 -17.68 24.97
C SER A 177 21.08 -17.48 23.46
N LYS A 178 20.65 -18.50 22.74
CA LYS A 178 20.34 -18.45 21.31
C LYS A 178 19.28 -17.38 21.00
N ARG A 179 18.27 -17.26 21.88
CA ARG A 179 17.21 -16.27 21.70
C ARG A 179 17.73 -14.85 21.88
N ILE A 180 18.60 -14.60 22.84
CA ILE A 180 19.27 -13.31 23.06
C ILE A 180 20.10 -12.95 21.82
N ASP A 181 20.88 -13.88 21.28
CA ASP A 181 21.71 -13.68 20.07
C ASP A 181 20.84 -13.35 18.85
N GLN A 182 19.72 -14.07 18.67
CA GLN A 182 18.77 -13.78 17.59
C GLN A 182 18.18 -12.38 17.68
N VAL A 183 17.86 -11.91 18.89
CA VAL A 183 17.33 -10.55 19.11
C VAL A 183 18.42 -9.51 18.92
N ALA A 184 19.66 -9.76 19.37
CA ALA A 184 20.80 -8.88 19.12
C ALA A 184 21.06 -8.67 17.61
N LEU A 185 20.93 -9.72 16.82
CA LEU A 185 21.10 -9.69 15.37
C LEU A 185 19.93 -9.03 14.60
N ILE A 186 18.84 -8.67 15.25
CA ILE A 186 17.66 -8.10 14.55
C ILE A 186 17.99 -6.78 13.84
N VAL A 187 18.87 -5.98 14.44
CA VAL A 187 19.29 -4.69 13.87
C VAL A 187 20.06 -4.92 12.56
N GLU A 188 20.97 -5.89 12.56
CA GLU A 188 21.74 -6.28 11.37
C GLU A 188 20.83 -6.82 10.27
N LYS A 189 19.92 -7.74 10.60
CA LYS A 189 18.93 -8.28 9.66
C LYS A 189 18.07 -7.18 9.03
N ARG A 190 17.65 -6.19 9.83
CA ARG A 190 16.90 -5.03 9.36
C ARG A 190 17.75 -4.16 8.44
N MET A 191 19.02 -3.95 8.74
CA MET A 191 19.93 -3.17 7.90
C MET A 191 20.14 -3.86 6.54
N VAL A 192 20.36 -5.16 6.52
CA VAL A 192 20.47 -5.96 5.28
C VAL A 192 19.18 -5.81 4.46
N ALA A 193 18.00 -5.88 5.08
CA ALA A 193 16.73 -5.70 4.39
C ALA A 193 16.56 -4.29 3.81
N VAL A 194 17.08 -3.24 4.49
CA VAL A 194 17.12 -1.86 3.94
C VAL A 194 17.98 -1.81 2.68
N CYS A 195 19.20 -2.33 2.74
CA CYS A 195 20.13 -2.36 1.59
C CYS A 195 19.53 -3.12 0.42
N HIS A 196 18.94 -4.30 0.68
CA HIS A 196 18.24 -5.08 -0.33
C HIS A 196 17.09 -4.28 -0.96
N GLY A 197 16.31 -3.59 -0.14
CA GLY A 197 15.20 -2.76 -0.60
C GLY A 197 15.64 -1.56 -1.45
N GLN A 198 16.79 -0.97 -1.17
CA GLN A 198 17.37 0.09 -1.99
C GLN A 198 17.82 -0.45 -3.36
N LEU A 199 18.52 -1.57 -3.38
CA LEU A 199 18.95 -2.24 -4.62
C LEU A 199 17.74 -2.67 -5.46
N TYR A 200 16.72 -3.24 -4.84
CA TYR A 200 15.47 -3.61 -5.53
C TYR A 200 14.82 -2.41 -6.19
N ARG A 201 14.68 -1.29 -5.48
CA ARG A 201 14.12 -0.04 -6.05
C ARG A 201 14.95 0.48 -7.21
N GLN A 202 16.27 0.51 -7.08
CA GLN A 202 17.16 0.94 -8.17
C GLN A 202 17.00 0.06 -9.41
N ARG A 203 16.94 -1.26 -9.25
CA ARG A 203 16.70 -2.21 -10.36
C ARG A 203 15.37 -1.96 -11.04
N MET A 204 14.31 -1.77 -10.25
CA MET A 204 12.96 -1.47 -10.78
C MET A 204 12.94 -0.14 -11.54
N THR A 205 13.54 0.91 -10.98
CA THR A 205 13.65 2.22 -11.63
C THR A 205 14.42 2.13 -12.95
N ARG A 206 15.55 1.45 -12.97
CA ARG A 206 16.35 1.23 -14.20
C ARG A 206 15.54 0.45 -15.25
N ALA A 207 14.82 -0.61 -14.84
CA ALA A 207 13.98 -1.39 -15.75
C ALA A 207 12.82 -0.56 -16.31
N PHE A 208 12.23 0.30 -15.50
CA PHE A 208 11.18 1.23 -15.92
C PHE A 208 11.70 2.25 -16.93
N HIS A 209 12.83 2.91 -16.65
CA HIS A 209 13.42 3.90 -17.54
C HIS A 209 13.90 3.34 -18.89
N LYS A 210 14.24 2.04 -18.96
CA LYS A 210 14.52 1.39 -20.24
C LYS A 210 13.29 1.28 -21.16
N ARG A 211 12.08 1.22 -20.59
CA ARG A 211 10.83 0.99 -21.33
C ARG A 211 9.96 2.24 -21.46
N VAL A 212 10.11 3.18 -20.55
CA VAL A 212 9.26 4.37 -20.46
C VAL A 212 10.13 5.62 -20.54
N ARG A 213 9.94 6.41 -21.59
CA ARG A 213 10.55 7.75 -21.68
C ARG A 213 9.75 8.70 -20.79
N ALA A 214 10.44 9.40 -19.89
CA ALA A 214 9.80 10.45 -19.09
C ALA A 214 9.24 11.54 -20.02
N ARG A 215 7.99 11.89 -19.82
CA ARG A 215 7.36 13.01 -20.53
C ARG A 215 7.59 14.26 -19.72
N ASN A 216 8.57 15.05 -20.12
CA ASN A 216 8.81 16.36 -19.52
C ASN A 216 7.99 17.40 -20.29
N PHE A 217 7.20 18.16 -19.57
CA PHE A 217 6.43 19.28 -20.11
C PHE A 217 7.04 20.58 -19.63
N GLU A 218 6.97 21.60 -20.45
CA GLU A 218 7.46 22.95 -20.18
C GLU A 218 6.31 23.94 -20.28
N VAL A 219 6.42 25.05 -19.56
CA VAL A 219 5.45 26.15 -19.65
C VAL A 219 5.43 26.69 -21.06
N GLY A 220 4.25 26.94 -21.59
CA GLY A 220 4.04 27.43 -22.97
C GLY A 220 3.88 26.31 -24.02
N GLN A 221 4.14 25.05 -23.69
CA GLN A 221 3.93 23.95 -24.64
C GLN A 221 2.45 23.68 -24.89
N LEU A 222 2.13 23.37 -26.14
CA LEU A 222 0.80 22.94 -26.54
C LEU A 222 0.60 21.46 -26.29
N VAL A 223 -0.57 21.11 -25.78
CA VAL A 223 -0.91 19.76 -25.36
C VAL A 223 -2.35 19.41 -25.69
N LEU A 224 -2.61 18.11 -25.88
CA LEU A 224 -3.94 17.55 -25.93
C LEU A 224 -4.24 16.82 -24.62
N LYS A 225 -5.44 16.99 -24.10
CA LYS A 225 -5.97 16.33 -22.89
C LYS A 225 -6.79 15.12 -23.28
N ARG A 226 -6.64 14.02 -22.55
CA ARG A 226 -7.45 12.81 -22.72
C ARG A 226 -8.88 13.04 -22.21
N ILE A 227 -9.86 12.62 -23.01
CA ILE A 227 -11.27 12.57 -22.61
C ILE A 227 -11.51 11.23 -21.90
N PHE A 228 -12.05 11.26 -20.67
CA PHE A 228 -12.33 10.06 -19.92
C PHE A 228 -13.80 9.62 -20.11
N PRO A 229 -14.10 8.28 -20.07
CA PRO A 229 -15.45 7.76 -20.35
C PRO A 229 -16.57 8.28 -19.45
N HIS A 230 -16.23 8.84 -18.28
CA HIS A 230 -17.18 9.41 -17.33
C HIS A 230 -17.44 10.91 -17.51
N GLN A 231 -16.85 11.51 -18.55
CA GLN A 231 -17.11 12.90 -18.94
C GLN A 231 -18.24 12.91 -19.96
N ASP A 232 -19.16 13.90 -19.84
CA ASP A 232 -20.31 14.04 -20.72
C ASP A 232 -19.96 14.19 -22.21
N GLU A 233 -18.73 14.58 -22.49
CA GLU A 233 -18.16 14.73 -23.83
C GLU A 233 -17.85 13.38 -24.51
N TYR A 234 -17.82 12.27 -23.73
CA TYR A 234 -17.53 10.92 -24.25
C TYR A 234 -18.82 10.21 -24.69
N LYS A 235 -19.30 10.50 -25.89
CA LYS A 235 -20.52 9.89 -26.48
C LYS A 235 -20.21 9.21 -27.82
N GLY A 236 -20.02 7.88 -27.79
CA GLY A 236 -19.96 7.04 -29.00
C GLY A 236 -18.56 6.54 -29.39
N LYS A 237 -18.54 5.56 -30.30
CA LYS A 237 -17.32 4.84 -30.74
C LYS A 237 -16.38 5.69 -31.61
N PHE A 238 -16.88 6.73 -32.25
CA PHE A 238 -16.12 7.57 -33.19
C PHE A 238 -15.74 8.95 -32.64
N VAL A 239 -16.01 9.20 -31.35
CA VAL A 239 -15.65 10.47 -30.72
C VAL A 239 -14.13 10.50 -30.47
N PRO A 240 -13.47 11.66 -30.70
CA PRO A 240 -12.05 11.78 -30.41
C PRO A 240 -11.72 11.47 -28.94
N ASN A 241 -10.65 10.73 -28.71
CA ASN A 241 -10.18 10.44 -27.36
C ASN A 241 -9.39 11.60 -26.72
N TRP A 242 -9.13 12.64 -27.48
CA TRP A 242 -8.28 13.77 -27.11
C TRP A 242 -8.96 15.09 -27.47
N GLN A 243 -8.83 16.06 -26.58
CA GLN A 243 -9.39 17.40 -26.70
C GLN A 243 -8.26 18.44 -26.62
N GLY A 244 -8.38 19.55 -27.26
CA GLY A 244 -7.42 20.68 -27.31
C GLY A 244 -7.19 21.21 -28.69
N PRO A 245 -6.13 22.01 -28.91
CA PRO A 245 -4.96 22.17 -28.03
C PRO A 245 -5.22 23.07 -26.82
N TYR A 246 -4.47 22.78 -25.75
CA TYR A 246 -4.36 23.59 -24.53
C TYR A 246 -2.91 23.99 -24.32
N MET A 247 -2.66 25.07 -23.58
CA MET A 247 -1.32 25.53 -23.24
C MET A 247 -0.99 25.14 -21.79
N VAL A 248 0.25 24.70 -21.56
CA VAL A 248 0.76 24.41 -20.19
C VAL A 248 1.12 25.74 -19.52
N CYS A 249 0.36 26.14 -18.49
CA CYS A 249 0.64 27.33 -17.71
C CYS A 249 1.61 27.09 -16.56
N LYS A 250 1.53 25.92 -15.93
CA LYS A 250 2.38 25.58 -14.78
C LYS A 250 2.62 24.08 -14.72
N VAL A 251 3.85 23.71 -14.42
CA VAL A 251 4.26 22.34 -14.10
C VAL A 251 4.40 22.23 -12.59
N LEU A 252 3.65 21.30 -11.98
CA LEU A 252 3.67 21.08 -10.54
C LEU A 252 4.58 19.90 -10.18
N SER A 253 5.16 19.93 -8.98
CA SER A 253 5.93 18.80 -8.45
C SER A 253 5.06 17.55 -8.36
N GLY A 254 5.51 16.43 -8.97
CA GLY A 254 4.77 15.16 -8.97
C GLY A 254 4.00 14.86 -10.25
N GLY A 255 4.25 15.61 -11.34
CA GLY A 255 3.71 15.29 -12.66
C GLY A 255 2.30 15.77 -12.90
N ALA A 256 1.86 16.81 -12.21
CA ALA A 256 0.60 17.50 -12.50
C ALA A 256 0.88 18.79 -13.29
N LEU A 257 -0.05 19.12 -14.19
CA LEU A 257 0.02 20.28 -15.07
C LEU A 257 -1.21 21.17 -14.84
N VAL A 258 -1.02 22.46 -14.85
CA VAL A 258 -2.10 23.45 -14.95
C VAL A 258 -2.18 23.88 -16.41
N LEU A 259 -3.34 23.72 -17.01
CA LEU A 259 -3.58 24.03 -18.42
C LEU A 259 -4.40 25.32 -18.55
N SER A 260 -4.25 26.04 -19.66
CA SER A 260 -5.18 27.06 -20.09
C SER A 260 -5.72 26.75 -21.47
N GLN A 261 -6.86 27.32 -21.78
CA GLN A 261 -7.38 27.41 -23.13
C GLN A 261 -6.53 28.41 -23.95
N MET A 262 -6.68 28.39 -25.26
CA MET A 262 -5.94 29.31 -26.15
C MET A 262 -6.35 30.78 -25.98
N ASP A 263 -7.50 31.03 -25.39
CA ASP A 263 -8.01 32.35 -24.99
C ASP A 263 -7.45 32.88 -23.66
N GLY A 264 -6.57 32.08 -23.00
CA GLY A 264 -5.93 32.47 -21.74
C GLY A 264 -6.69 32.04 -20.47
N ILE A 265 -7.87 31.43 -20.58
CA ILE A 265 -8.64 30.98 -19.43
C ILE A 265 -7.95 29.78 -18.79
N VAL A 266 -7.47 29.94 -17.54
CA VAL A 266 -6.76 28.90 -16.79
C VAL A 266 -7.75 27.90 -16.20
N TRP A 267 -7.46 26.61 -16.34
CA TRP A 267 -8.28 25.56 -15.76
C TRP A 267 -8.15 25.52 -14.23
N PRO A 268 -9.27 25.43 -13.49
CA PRO A 268 -9.26 25.51 -12.02
C PRO A 268 -8.63 24.29 -11.35
N LYS A 269 -8.55 23.14 -12.06
CA LYS A 269 -8.03 21.88 -11.51
C LYS A 269 -6.81 21.41 -12.29
N PRO A 270 -5.68 21.10 -11.62
CA PRO A 270 -4.54 20.47 -12.26
C PRO A 270 -4.90 19.11 -12.87
N ILE A 271 -4.22 18.73 -13.93
CA ILE A 271 -4.37 17.45 -14.62
C ILE A 271 -3.07 16.63 -14.49
N ASN A 272 -3.19 15.29 -14.41
CA ASN A 272 -2.02 14.42 -14.42
C ASN A 272 -1.36 14.42 -15.81
N SER A 273 -0.04 14.51 -15.86
CA SER A 273 0.73 14.45 -17.10
C SER A 273 0.51 13.17 -17.92
N ASP A 274 0.09 12.06 -17.27
CA ASP A 274 -0.29 10.82 -17.96
C ASP A 274 -1.56 10.95 -18.81
N ALA A 275 -2.41 11.92 -18.48
CA ALA A 275 -3.63 12.23 -19.22
C ALA A 275 -3.43 13.29 -20.32
N VAL A 276 -2.18 13.65 -20.60
CA VAL A 276 -1.82 14.71 -21.54
C VAL A 276 -0.78 14.19 -22.54
N LYS A 277 -0.84 14.65 -23.78
CA LYS A 277 0.20 14.40 -24.78
C LYS A 277 0.58 15.73 -25.47
N ARG A 278 1.83 15.84 -25.91
CA ARG A 278 2.27 17.01 -26.70
C ARG A 278 1.48 17.14 -27.99
N TYR A 279 1.12 18.34 -28.30
CA TYR A 279 0.58 18.73 -29.60
C TYR A 279 1.69 19.47 -30.38
N TYR A 280 1.94 19.04 -31.59
CA TYR A 280 2.90 19.65 -32.49
C TYR A 280 2.11 20.33 -33.60
N VAL A 281 2.49 21.58 -33.90
CA VAL A 281 1.95 22.38 -35.00
C VAL A 281 2.74 22.08 -36.24
#